data_41d9bdd2e12aab416e767e8ea367290f
#
_entry.id   41d9bdd2e12aab416e767e8ea367290f
#
_cell.length_a   1.000
_cell.length_b   1.000
_cell.length_c   1.000
_cell.angle_alpha   90.00
_cell.angle_beta   90.00
_cell.angle_gamma   90.00
#
_symmetry.space_group_name_H-M   'P 1'
#
loop_
_entity.id
_entity.type
_entity.pdbx_description
1 polymer ?
#
loop_
_entity_poly.entity_id
_entity_poly.type
_entity_poly.pdbx_seq_one_letter_code
_entity_poly.pdbx_strand_id
1 'polypeptide(L)'
;EDDATRGAVARALQAGFVTAIMVGARQAVENDPQYAELMDRVTFVDTDDKLDAAQKAVALVREGGADVLMKGFINTDQVLRAVLNKETGILPKGNVLTHIAVAQMPQYHKLLFFTDAAVIPYPTPEQRTEQIKYVTALCRQFGIAEPKIALIHCSEHVDERHFPCTADYLEQKKRAEEGFFGPVRIDGPLDLKTSCSPAALKAKNMESCVEGDADAVIVPDIEAGNVFYKTITLFCGAITAGILQGPTAPVVVPSRGDSPEAKFLSIAMAAMAHQ
;
A
#
# COMPACT_ATOMS: atom_id res chain seq x y z
N GLU A 1 -12.71 -12.67 -16.55
CA GLU A 1 -13.19 -11.40 -16.00
C GLU A 1 -13.43 -11.56 -14.52
N ASP A 2 -13.01 -10.57 -13.72
CA ASP A 2 -13.10 -10.64 -12.25
C ASP A 2 -14.33 -9.83 -11.80
N ASP A 3 -15.46 -10.51 -11.56
CA ASP A 3 -16.70 -9.90 -11.08
C ASP A 3 -16.51 -9.09 -9.80
N ALA A 4 -15.64 -9.55 -8.90
CA ALA A 4 -15.35 -8.83 -7.66
C ALA A 4 -14.63 -7.50 -7.90
N THR A 5 -13.78 -7.42 -8.93
CA THR A 5 -13.13 -6.16 -9.31
C THR A 5 -14.11 -5.21 -9.98
N ARG A 6 -14.95 -5.70 -10.90
CA ARG A 6 -16.01 -4.88 -11.51
C ARG A 6 -16.97 -4.34 -10.44
N GLY A 7 -17.44 -5.20 -9.52
CA GLY A 7 -18.30 -4.78 -8.42
C GLY A 7 -17.68 -3.71 -7.51
N ALA A 8 -16.38 -3.81 -7.22
CA ALA A 8 -15.67 -2.80 -6.44
C ALA A 8 -15.59 -1.44 -7.17
N VAL A 9 -15.33 -1.46 -8.49
CA VAL A 9 -15.31 -0.23 -9.31
C VAL A 9 -16.71 0.36 -9.42
N ALA A 10 -17.75 -0.46 -9.69
CA ALA A 10 -19.14 0.01 -9.73
C ALA A 10 -19.55 0.70 -8.42
N ARG A 11 -19.18 0.11 -7.27
CA ARG A 11 -19.43 0.69 -5.95
C ARG A 11 -18.67 2.02 -5.77
N ALA A 12 -17.45 2.15 -6.26
CA ALA A 12 -16.69 3.41 -6.19
C ALA A 12 -17.32 4.51 -7.05
N LEU A 13 -17.80 4.15 -8.25
CA LEU A 13 -18.56 5.04 -9.12
C LEU A 13 -19.88 5.50 -8.47
N GLN A 14 -20.64 4.58 -7.86
CA GLN A 14 -21.88 4.89 -7.11
C GLN A 14 -21.62 5.83 -5.93
N ALA A 15 -20.51 5.62 -5.21
CA ALA A 15 -20.09 6.50 -4.12
C ALA A 15 -19.66 7.89 -4.59
N GLY A 16 -19.42 8.10 -5.88
CA GLY A 16 -19.25 9.40 -6.52
C GLY A 16 -17.87 10.04 -6.39
N PHE A 17 -16.88 9.34 -5.85
CA PHE A 17 -15.53 9.89 -5.68
C PHE A 17 -14.55 9.54 -6.81
N VAL A 18 -14.95 8.73 -7.78
CA VAL A 18 -14.17 8.38 -8.97
C VAL A 18 -15.01 8.43 -10.25
N THR A 19 -14.31 8.56 -11.38
CA THR A 19 -14.75 8.14 -12.71
C THR A 19 -13.85 6.99 -13.17
N ALA A 20 -14.25 6.21 -14.17
CA ALA A 20 -13.47 5.07 -14.60
C ALA A 20 -13.15 5.12 -16.10
N ILE A 21 -11.89 4.80 -16.44
CA ILE A 21 -11.50 4.47 -17.81
C ILE A 21 -11.26 2.97 -17.87
N MET A 22 -12.16 2.25 -18.53
CA MET A 22 -12.07 0.81 -18.67
C MET A 22 -11.25 0.47 -19.91
N VAL A 23 -10.09 -0.16 -19.69
CA VAL A 23 -9.20 -0.59 -20.77
C VAL A 23 -9.35 -2.10 -20.98
N GLY A 24 -9.93 -2.51 -22.11
CA GLY A 24 -10.23 -3.92 -22.41
C GLY A 24 -11.54 -4.12 -23.15
N ALA A 25 -12.13 -5.30 -23.02
CA ALA A 25 -13.37 -5.67 -23.69
C ALA A 25 -14.59 -4.91 -23.11
N ARG A 26 -15.06 -3.90 -23.82
CA ARG A 26 -16.21 -3.06 -23.47
C ARG A 26 -17.46 -3.83 -23.13
N GLN A 27 -17.80 -4.87 -23.92
CA GLN A 27 -19.02 -5.66 -23.76
C GLN A 27 -19.18 -6.28 -22.38
N ALA A 28 -18.08 -6.60 -21.69
CA ALA A 28 -18.12 -7.16 -20.37
C ALA A 28 -18.69 -6.19 -19.31
N VAL A 29 -18.52 -4.89 -19.52
CA VAL A 29 -19.03 -3.84 -18.64
C VAL A 29 -20.42 -3.40 -19.08
N GLU A 30 -20.65 -3.22 -20.38
CA GLU A 30 -21.98 -2.84 -20.92
C GLU A 30 -23.08 -3.87 -20.62
N ASN A 31 -22.73 -5.14 -20.55
CA ASN A 31 -23.66 -6.22 -20.23
C ASN A 31 -23.81 -6.46 -18.71
N ASP A 32 -23.06 -5.76 -17.87
CA ASP A 32 -23.13 -5.91 -16.41
C ASP A 32 -24.21 -4.98 -15.84
N PRO A 33 -25.30 -5.53 -15.24
CA PRO A 33 -26.39 -4.70 -14.70
C PRO A 33 -25.94 -3.67 -13.66
N GLN A 34 -24.81 -3.90 -12.97
CA GLN A 34 -24.28 -2.97 -11.98
C GLN A 34 -23.85 -1.63 -12.59
N TYR A 35 -23.60 -1.59 -13.91
CA TYR A 35 -23.15 -0.40 -14.63
C TYR A 35 -24.28 0.33 -15.38
N ALA A 36 -25.50 -0.18 -15.39
CA ALA A 36 -26.61 0.36 -16.18
C ALA A 36 -26.84 1.89 -15.97
N GLU A 37 -26.73 2.34 -14.72
CA GLU A 37 -26.91 3.75 -14.33
C GLU A 37 -25.58 4.52 -14.14
N LEU A 38 -24.46 3.90 -14.51
CA LEU A 38 -23.11 4.46 -14.27
C LEU A 38 -22.35 4.74 -15.56
N MET A 39 -22.95 4.49 -16.72
CA MET A 39 -22.29 4.56 -18.01
C MET A 39 -21.81 5.98 -18.37
N ASP A 40 -22.42 7.01 -17.84
CA ASP A 40 -22.01 8.40 -17.96
C ASP A 40 -20.70 8.73 -17.23
N ARG A 41 -20.29 7.85 -16.29
CA ARG A 41 -19.05 7.95 -15.50
C ARG A 41 -17.95 6.99 -15.99
N VAL A 42 -18.21 6.26 -17.07
CA VAL A 42 -17.29 5.27 -17.63
C VAL A 42 -16.86 5.65 -19.04
N THR A 43 -15.56 5.69 -19.25
CA THR A 43 -14.97 5.82 -20.59
C THR A 43 -14.31 4.49 -20.96
N PHE A 44 -14.24 4.20 -22.27
CA PHE A 44 -13.69 2.94 -22.76
C PHE A 44 -12.48 3.16 -23.67
N VAL A 45 -11.48 2.30 -23.51
CA VAL A 45 -10.38 2.11 -24.44
C VAL A 45 -10.37 0.62 -24.83
N ASP A 46 -10.92 0.35 -26.02
CA ASP A 46 -11.11 -1.02 -26.49
C ASP A 46 -9.78 -1.69 -26.86
N THR A 47 -9.60 -2.91 -26.39
CA THR A 47 -8.54 -3.83 -26.78
C THR A 47 -8.87 -5.25 -26.34
N ASP A 48 -8.52 -6.24 -27.14
CA ASP A 48 -8.70 -7.67 -26.83
C ASP A 48 -7.41 -8.30 -26.27
N ASP A 49 -6.28 -7.62 -26.39
CA ASP A 49 -4.98 -8.09 -25.90
C ASP A 49 -4.69 -7.53 -24.48
N LYS A 50 -4.42 -8.42 -23.53
CA LYS A 50 -4.17 -8.05 -22.13
C LYS A 50 -2.87 -7.27 -21.93
N LEU A 51 -1.84 -7.52 -22.73
CA LEU A 51 -0.58 -6.78 -22.64
C LEU A 51 -0.76 -5.37 -23.19
N ASP A 52 -1.45 -5.24 -24.33
CA ASP A 52 -1.83 -3.96 -24.90
C ASP A 52 -2.71 -3.16 -23.92
N ALA A 53 -3.67 -3.81 -23.25
CA ALA A 53 -4.47 -3.19 -22.20
C ALA A 53 -3.62 -2.61 -21.06
N ALA A 54 -2.64 -3.36 -20.58
CA ALA A 54 -1.74 -2.87 -19.53
C ALA A 54 -0.90 -1.69 -20.00
N GLN A 55 -0.37 -1.73 -21.23
CA GLN A 55 0.42 -0.65 -21.81
C GLN A 55 -0.41 0.63 -22.01
N LYS A 56 -1.63 0.50 -22.56
CA LYS A 56 -2.57 1.62 -22.74
C LYS A 56 -2.97 2.24 -21.40
N ALA A 57 -3.27 1.43 -20.39
CA ALA A 57 -3.62 1.91 -19.07
C ALA A 57 -2.47 2.66 -18.40
N VAL A 58 -1.23 2.16 -18.51
CA VAL A 58 -0.02 2.85 -18.03
C VAL A 58 0.22 4.14 -18.80
N ALA A 59 0.03 4.14 -20.13
CA ALA A 59 0.17 5.35 -20.96
C ALA A 59 -0.82 6.44 -20.56
N LEU A 60 -2.08 6.09 -20.28
CA LEU A 60 -3.09 7.04 -19.78
C LEU A 60 -2.62 7.75 -18.51
N VAL A 61 -2.09 7.00 -17.53
CA VAL A 61 -1.55 7.58 -16.30
C VAL A 61 -0.34 8.47 -16.60
N ARG A 62 0.60 8.00 -17.43
CA ARG A 62 1.80 8.75 -17.79
C ARG A 62 1.48 10.09 -18.47
N GLU A 63 0.43 10.14 -19.26
CA GLU A 63 -0.02 11.31 -20.02
C GLU A 63 -0.95 12.22 -19.21
N GLY A 64 -1.21 11.89 -17.93
CA GLY A 64 -2.08 12.67 -17.06
C GLY A 64 -3.58 12.49 -17.36
N GLY A 65 -3.94 11.44 -18.09
CA GLY A 65 -5.34 11.10 -18.39
C GLY A 65 -6.03 10.28 -17.30
N ALA A 66 -5.27 9.76 -16.35
CA ALA A 66 -5.78 9.03 -15.19
C ALA A 66 -4.89 9.24 -13.97
N ASP A 67 -5.51 9.30 -12.78
CA ASP A 67 -4.88 9.60 -11.49
C ASP A 67 -4.49 8.34 -10.71
N VAL A 68 -5.09 7.20 -11.04
CA VAL A 68 -4.90 5.91 -10.38
C VAL A 68 -4.89 4.80 -11.42
N LEU A 69 -3.97 3.86 -11.30
CA LEU A 69 -3.97 2.64 -12.09
C LEU A 69 -4.54 1.49 -11.26
N MET A 70 -5.55 0.79 -11.77
CA MET A 70 -6.06 -0.42 -11.13
C MET A 70 -5.94 -1.65 -12.03
N LYS A 71 -5.40 -2.71 -11.48
CA LYS A 71 -5.34 -4.02 -12.14
C LYS A 71 -6.73 -4.66 -12.20
N GLY A 72 -7.16 -5.01 -13.42
CA GLY A 72 -8.32 -5.86 -13.66
C GLY A 72 -7.95 -7.35 -13.78
N PHE A 73 -8.57 -8.05 -14.73
CA PHE A 73 -8.35 -9.49 -14.98
C PHE A 73 -7.11 -9.74 -15.84
N ILE A 74 -5.95 -9.41 -15.30
CA ILE A 74 -4.64 -9.61 -15.90
C ILE A 74 -3.67 -10.13 -14.82
N ASN A 75 -2.60 -10.81 -15.18
CA ASN A 75 -1.59 -11.24 -14.23
C ASN A 75 -0.82 -10.05 -13.67
N THR A 76 -0.51 -10.11 -12.37
CA THR A 76 0.18 -9.01 -11.66
C THR A 76 1.54 -8.70 -12.27
N ASP A 77 2.31 -9.72 -12.67
CA ASP A 77 3.62 -9.54 -13.31
C ASP A 77 3.54 -8.77 -14.62
N GLN A 78 2.47 -8.93 -15.40
CA GLN A 78 2.26 -8.21 -16.66
C GLN A 78 2.01 -6.72 -16.41
N VAL A 79 1.17 -6.37 -15.41
CA VAL A 79 0.94 -4.98 -15.01
C VAL A 79 2.22 -4.37 -14.45
N LEU A 80 2.92 -5.08 -13.57
CA LEU A 80 4.17 -4.59 -13.00
C LEU A 80 5.26 -4.37 -14.05
N ARG A 81 5.36 -5.24 -15.06
CA ARG A 81 6.28 -5.02 -16.18
C ARG A 81 5.96 -3.75 -16.96
N ALA A 82 4.68 -3.44 -17.18
CA ALA A 82 4.29 -2.20 -17.83
C ALA A 82 4.59 -0.98 -16.97
N VAL A 83 4.28 -1.02 -15.67
CA VAL A 83 4.57 0.05 -14.69
C VAL A 83 6.08 0.31 -14.56
N LEU A 84 6.89 -0.73 -14.53
CA LEU A 84 8.34 -0.68 -14.34
C LEU A 84 9.14 -0.49 -15.64
N ASN A 85 8.49 -0.41 -16.78
CA ASN A 85 9.18 -0.20 -18.05
C ASN A 85 9.95 1.13 -18.03
N LYS A 86 11.24 1.08 -18.38
CA LYS A 86 12.14 2.25 -18.27
C LYS A 86 11.79 3.39 -19.24
N GLU A 87 11.14 3.08 -20.36
CA GLU A 87 10.83 4.04 -21.41
C GLU A 87 9.36 4.48 -21.37
N THR A 88 8.46 3.54 -21.12
CA THR A 88 7.01 3.72 -21.22
C THR A 88 6.25 3.58 -19.92
N GLY A 89 6.94 3.21 -18.84
CA GLY A 89 6.34 3.02 -17.52
C GLY A 89 6.13 4.34 -16.76
N ILE A 90 5.70 4.18 -15.52
CA ILE A 90 5.34 5.29 -14.62
C ILE A 90 6.14 5.30 -13.31
N LEU A 91 7.17 4.44 -13.17
CA LEU A 91 8.09 4.53 -12.04
C LEU A 91 9.27 5.44 -12.39
N PRO A 92 9.39 6.64 -11.78
CA PRO A 92 10.51 7.53 -12.00
C PRO A 92 11.85 6.88 -11.65
N LYS A 93 12.90 7.25 -12.37
CA LYS A 93 14.27 6.76 -12.08
C LYS A 93 14.69 7.16 -10.66
N GLY A 94 15.11 6.20 -9.88
CA GLY A 94 15.52 6.39 -8.49
C GLY A 94 14.42 6.17 -7.46
N ASN A 95 13.16 6.13 -7.88
CA ASN A 95 12.06 5.76 -7.00
C ASN A 95 12.04 4.25 -6.73
N VAL A 96 11.47 3.90 -5.59
CA VAL A 96 11.29 2.52 -5.13
C VAL A 96 9.83 2.14 -5.24
N LEU A 97 9.53 1.01 -5.88
CA LEU A 97 8.19 0.44 -5.84
C LEU A 97 8.02 -0.33 -4.53
N THR A 98 7.03 0.00 -3.73
CA THR A 98 6.71 -0.72 -2.49
C THR A 98 5.20 -0.86 -2.29
N HIS A 99 4.79 -1.91 -1.58
CA HIS A 99 3.38 -2.11 -1.22
C HIS A 99 3.11 -1.54 0.16
N ILE A 100 2.12 -0.67 0.28
CA ILE A 100 1.63 -0.17 1.56
C ILE A 100 0.19 -0.65 1.73
N ALA A 101 -0.08 -1.27 2.85
CA ALA A 101 -1.42 -1.65 3.26
C ALA A 101 -1.84 -0.89 4.51
N VAL A 102 -3.14 -0.74 4.68
CA VAL A 102 -3.78 -0.26 5.90
C VAL A 102 -4.78 -1.31 6.37
N ALA A 103 -4.84 -1.52 7.67
CA ALA A 103 -5.74 -2.46 8.30
C ALA A 103 -6.58 -1.79 9.39
N GLN A 104 -7.87 -2.06 9.37
CA GLN A 104 -8.77 -1.86 10.51
C GLN A 104 -8.97 -3.21 11.20
N MET A 105 -8.62 -3.28 12.46
CA MET A 105 -8.73 -4.51 13.27
C MET A 105 -9.58 -4.26 14.51
N PRO A 106 -10.50 -5.16 14.88
CA PRO A 106 -11.31 -5.01 16.10
C PRO A 106 -10.49 -4.86 17.39
N GLN A 107 -9.28 -5.42 17.39
CA GLN A 107 -8.37 -5.41 18.55
C GLN A 107 -7.45 -4.20 18.61
N TYR A 108 -7.48 -3.32 17.61
CA TYR A 108 -6.65 -2.12 17.56
C TYR A 108 -7.51 -0.89 17.36
N HIS A 109 -7.33 0.12 18.18
CA HIS A 109 -8.24 1.27 18.31
C HIS A 109 -8.19 2.28 17.16
N LYS A 110 -7.24 2.13 16.23
CA LYS A 110 -7.06 2.98 15.05
C LYS A 110 -6.63 2.18 13.83
N LEU A 111 -6.50 2.83 12.69
CA LEU A 111 -5.92 2.22 11.50
C LEU A 111 -4.44 1.93 11.73
N LEU A 112 -3.97 0.79 11.24
CA LEU A 112 -2.56 0.42 11.26
C LEU A 112 -2.06 0.30 9.81
N PHE A 113 -1.12 1.16 9.43
CA PHE A 113 -0.42 1.06 8.15
C PHE A 113 0.75 0.08 8.27
N PHE A 114 1.10 -0.61 7.19
CA PHE A 114 2.27 -1.47 7.17
C PHE A 114 2.85 -1.65 5.76
N THR A 115 4.15 -1.89 5.70
CA THR A 115 4.95 -2.10 4.48
C THR A 115 6.18 -2.95 4.78
N ASP A 116 6.69 -3.80 3.90
CA ASP A 116 6.17 -4.27 2.62
C ASP A 116 5.68 -5.71 2.76
N ALA A 117 4.57 -6.04 2.13
CA ALA A 117 4.00 -7.38 2.23
C ALA A 117 3.94 -8.11 0.86
N ALA A 118 4.42 -7.46 -0.24
CA ALA A 118 4.15 -7.97 -1.58
C ALA A 118 5.19 -7.67 -2.67
N VAL A 119 6.16 -6.79 -2.46
CA VAL A 119 7.04 -6.30 -3.54
C VAL A 119 8.51 -6.46 -3.25
N ILE A 120 9.04 -5.94 -2.14
CA ILE A 120 10.48 -5.92 -1.86
C ILE A 120 10.85 -7.08 -0.93
N PRO A 121 11.60 -8.10 -1.40
CA PRO A 121 11.95 -9.24 -0.56
C PRO A 121 12.74 -8.84 0.69
N TYR A 122 13.90 -8.23 0.49
CA TYR A 122 14.81 -7.79 1.56
C TYR A 122 15.18 -6.32 1.30
N PRO A 123 14.49 -5.34 1.93
CA PRO A 123 14.75 -3.94 1.67
C PRO A 123 16.18 -3.52 2.04
N THR A 124 16.85 -2.80 1.13
CA THR A 124 18.10 -2.10 1.46
C THR A 124 17.82 -0.90 2.35
N PRO A 125 18.84 -0.31 3.02
CA PRO A 125 18.67 0.93 3.79
C PRO A 125 18.01 2.06 2.99
N GLU A 126 18.37 2.22 1.72
CA GLU A 126 17.80 3.24 0.83
C GLU A 126 16.33 2.94 0.52
N GLN A 127 16.00 1.68 0.24
CA GLN A 127 14.61 1.26 0.01
C GLN A 127 13.76 1.46 1.27
N ARG A 128 14.30 1.16 2.44
CA ARG A 128 13.61 1.41 3.72
C ARG A 128 13.39 2.89 3.97
N THR A 129 14.35 3.75 3.62
CA THR A 129 14.18 5.20 3.66
C THR A 129 12.98 5.64 2.81
N GLU A 130 12.84 5.11 1.60
CA GLU A 130 11.69 5.43 0.73
C GLU A 130 10.37 4.86 1.29
N GLN A 131 10.39 3.65 1.84
CA GLN A 131 9.21 3.09 2.53
C GLN A 131 8.73 4.01 3.66
N ILE A 132 9.65 4.53 4.49
CA ILE A 132 9.33 5.48 5.57
C ILE A 132 8.72 6.76 5.00
N LYS A 133 9.31 7.34 3.96
CA LYS A 133 8.77 8.54 3.31
C LYS A 133 7.35 8.34 2.81
N TYR A 134 7.10 7.26 2.07
CA TYR A 134 5.79 6.99 1.48
C TYR A 134 4.73 6.73 2.56
N VAL A 135 5.05 5.91 3.57
CA VAL A 135 4.13 5.67 4.69
C VAL A 135 3.84 6.95 5.47
N THR A 136 4.87 7.77 5.74
CA THR A 136 4.71 9.06 6.42
C THR A 136 3.79 9.99 5.64
N ALA A 137 4.01 10.12 4.33
CA ALA A 137 3.18 10.94 3.46
C ALA A 137 1.72 10.44 3.45
N LEU A 138 1.53 9.13 3.31
CA LEU A 138 0.21 8.51 3.30
C LEU A 138 -0.52 8.69 4.64
N CYS A 139 0.15 8.49 5.77
CA CYS A 139 -0.44 8.75 7.10
C CYS A 139 -0.93 10.20 7.22
N ARG A 140 -0.18 11.16 6.68
CA ARG A 140 -0.59 12.59 6.69
C ARG A 140 -1.82 12.83 5.83
N GLN A 141 -1.94 12.19 4.67
CA GLN A 141 -3.14 12.26 3.83
C GLN A 141 -4.37 11.67 4.55
N PHE A 142 -4.15 10.73 5.46
CA PHE A 142 -5.20 10.20 6.36
C PHE A 142 -5.42 11.03 7.63
N GLY A 143 -4.84 12.24 7.72
CA GLY A 143 -5.06 13.19 8.82
C GLY A 143 -4.12 12.98 10.03
N ILE A 144 -3.11 12.13 9.94
CA ILE A 144 -2.14 11.89 11.01
C ILE A 144 -0.94 12.83 10.78
N ALA A 145 -0.92 13.99 11.43
CA ALA A 145 0.08 15.02 11.18
C ALA A 145 1.51 14.60 11.58
N GLU A 146 1.66 13.87 12.67
CA GLU A 146 2.92 13.34 13.19
C GLU A 146 2.80 11.83 13.43
N PRO A 147 2.94 10.98 12.39
CA PRO A 147 2.75 9.54 12.55
C PRO A 147 3.84 8.90 13.42
N LYS A 148 3.41 7.93 14.22
CA LYS A 148 4.27 7.05 15.03
C LYS A 148 4.58 5.79 14.22
N ILE A 149 5.84 5.61 13.84
CA ILE A 149 6.30 4.52 12.98
C ILE A 149 7.23 3.60 13.76
N ALA A 150 6.88 2.33 13.85
CA ALA A 150 7.71 1.31 14.45
C ALA A 150 8.46 0.49 13.39
N LEU A 151 9.78 0.35 13.57
CA LEU A 151 10.63 -0.51 12.74
C LEU A 151 10.68 -1.90 13.40
N ILE A 152 10.00 -2.86 12.77
CA ILE A 152 9.69 -4.16 13.39
C ILE A 152 10.87 -5.11 13.33
N HIS A 153 11.09 -5.76 14.47
CA HIS A 153 12.02 -6.88 14.61
C HIS A 153 11.50 -7.88 15.66
N CYS A 154 12.09 -9.05 15.74
CA CYS A 154 11.75 -10.05 16.77
C CYS A 154 12.35 -9.74 18.14
N SER A 155 13.25 -8.77 18.24
CA SER A 155 13.97 -8.35 19.45
C SER A 155 14.20 -6.85 19.41
N GLU A 156 14.26 -6.23 20.57
CA GLU A 156 14.54 -4.80 20.74
C GLU A 156 16.06 -4.49 20.82
N HIS A 157 16.88 -5.51 20.58
CA HIS A 157 18.34 -5.37 20.60
C HIS A 157 18.90 -5.26 19.17
N VAL A 158 19.87 -4.37 19.00
CA VAL A 158 20.63 -4.29 17.77
C VAL A 158 21.61 -5.46 17.69
N ASP A 159 21.54 -6.21 16.61
CA ASP A 159 22.44 -7.32 16.31
C ASP A 159 22.77 -7.30 14.81
N GLU A 160 23.72 -6.45 14.46
CA GLU A 160 24.12 -6.26 13.06
C GLU A 160 24.65 -7.54 12.43
N ARG A 161 25.25 -8.44 13.23
CA ARG A 161 25.86 -9.67 12.72
C ARG A 161 24.83 -10.65 12.18
N HIS A 162 23.71 -10.85 12.89
CA HIS A 162 22.68 -11.80 12.53
C HIS A 162 21.49 -11.13 11.85
N PHE A 163 21.26 -9.87 12.18
CA PHE A 163 20.12 -9.08 11.70
C PHE A 163 20.57 -7.67 11.24
N PRO A 164 21.21 -7.55 10.07
CA PRO A 164 21.77 -6.27 9.59
C PRO A 164 20.76 -5.13 9.53
N CYS A 165 19.46 -5.43 9.35
CA CYS A 165 18.39 -4.42 9.34
C CYS A 165 18.30 -3.65 10.67
N THR A 166 18.73 -4.24 11.79
CA THR A 166 18.67 -3.57 13.09
C THR A 166 19.66 -2.41 13.21
N ALA A 167 20.81 -2.48 12.56
CA ALA A 167 21.74 -1.36 12.47
C ALA A 167 21.19 -0.24 11.57
N ASP A 168 20.57 -0.59 10.44
CA ASP A 168 19.88 0.38 9.58
C ASP A 168 18.75 1.11 10.33
N TYR A 169 18.02 0.44 11.21
CA TYR A 169 16.98 1.08 12.02
C TYR A 169 17.50 2.23 12.87
N LEU A 170 18.71 2.12 13.42
CA LEU A 170 19.34 3.23 14.16
C LEU A 170 19.61 4.44 13.27
N GLU A 171 20.03 4.21 12.04
CA GLU A 171 20.26 5.31 11.09
C GLU A 171 18.93 5.98 10.71
N GLN A 172 17.85 5.20 10.50
CA GLN A 172 16.53 5.78 10.21
C GLN A 172 15.97 6.59 11.38
N LYS A 173 16.17 6.14 12.62
CA LYS A 173 15.83 6.92 13.83
C LYS A 173 16.57 8.25 13.87
N LYS A 174 17.88 8.21 13.68
CA LYS A 174 18.71 9.42 13.66
C LYS A 174 18.25 10.41 12.58
N ARG A 175 17.96 9.94 11.37
CA ARG A 175 17.40 10.78 10.30
C ARG A 175 16.06 11.40 10.68
N ALA A 176 15.21 10.69 11.41
CA ALA A 176 13.95 11.23 11.91
C ALA A 176 14.17 12.34 12.94
N GLU A 177 15.09 12.14 13.89
CA GLU A 177 15.50 13.15 14.89
C GLU A 177 16.09 14.39 14.24
N GLU A 178 16.83 14.24 13.14
CA GLU A 178 17.37 15.32 12.32
C GLU A 178 16.31 16.02 11.43
N GLY A 179 15.06 15.56 11.45
CA GLY A 179 13.94 16.13 10.70
C GLY A 179 13.87 15.74 9.22
N PHE A 180 14.63 14.72 8.78
CA PHE A 180 14.72 14.31 7.38
C PHE A 180 13.35 13.88 6.78
N PHE A 181 12.48 13.30 7.59
CA PHE A 181 11.15 12.87 7.17
C PHE A 181 10.04 13.90 7.50
N GLY A 182 10.40 15.07 8.03
CA GLY A 182 9.48 16.03 8.61
C GLY A 182 8.87 15.54 9.94
N PRO A 183 7.73 16.08 10.41
CA PRO A 183 7.13 15.68 11.68
C PRO A 183 6.76 14.18 11.67
N VAL A 184 7.50 13.37 12.42
CA VAL A 184 7.32 11.91 12.54
C VAL A 184 8.04 11.42 13.78
N ARG A 185 7.53 10.38 14.42
CA ARG A 185 8.21 9.66 15.51
C ARG A 185 8.58 8.28 15.01
N ILE A 186 9.85 7.96 14.97
CA ILE A 186 10.35 6.65 14.50
C ILE A 186 11.14 5.98 15.60
N ASP A 187 10.82 4.74 15.91
CA ASP A 187 11.59 3.91 16.81
C ASP A 187 11.70 2.47 16.33
N GLY A 188 12.74 1.80 16.77
CA GLY A 188 13.08 0.41 16.49
C GLY A 188 14.55 0.12 16.72
N PRO A 189 14.93 -1.17 16.80
CA PRO A 189 14.07 -2.33 16.60
C PRO A 189 13.04 -2.49 17.73
N LEU A 190 11.80 -2.80 17.39
CA LEU A 190 10.70 -3.11 18.31
C LEU A 190 9.98 -4.37 17.87
N ASP A 191 9.51 -5.20 18.81
CA ASP A 191 8.58 -6.25 18.43
C ASP A 191 7.18 -5.65 18.17
N LEU A 192 6.34 -6.41 17.47
CA LEU A 192 4.99 -5.95 17.12
C LEU A 192 4.15 -5.63 18.36
N LYS A 193 4.37 -6.35 19.46
CA LYS A 193 3.59 -6.19 20.69
C LYS A 193 3.96 -4.93 21.43
N THR A 194 5.25 -4.61 21.53
CA THR A 194 5.73 -3.36 22.11
C THR A 194 5.43 -2.14 21.21
N SER A 195 5.32 -2.37 19.91
CA SER A 195 4.93 -1.33 18.94
C SER A 195 3.46 -0.93 19.04
N CYS A 196 2.56 -1.86 19.40
CA CYS A 196 1.11 -1.68 19.32
C CYS A 196 0.38 -1.83 20.67
N SER A 197 1.11 -1.93 21.80
CA SER A 197 0.53 -2.07 23.14
C SER A 197 1.35 -1.30 24.18
N PRO A 198 0.82 -0.19 24.72
CA PRO A 198 1.47 0.54 25.81
C PRO A 198 1.70 -0.34 27.05
N ALA A 199 0.79 -1.28 27.33
CA ALA A 199 0.93 -2.22 28.42
C ALA A 199 2.11 -3.18 28.24
N ALA A 200 2.34 -3.64 27.00
CA ALA A 200 3.48 -4.50 26.68
C ALA A 200 4.81 -3.75 26.79
N LEU A 201 4.85 -2.51 26.30
CA LEU A 201 6.02 -1.64 26.42
C LEU A 201 6.39 -1.42 27.89
N LYS A 202 5.40 -1.08 28.72
CA LYS A 202 5.56 -0.90 30.16
C LYS A 202 6.02 -2.18 30.86
N ALA A 203 5.46 -3.34 30.51
CA ALA A 203 5.82 -4.63 31.09
C ALA A 203 7.29 -5.02 30.84
N LYS A 204 7.87 -4.54 29.71
CA LYS A 204 9.30 -4.70 29.41
C LYS A 204 10.19 -3.58 29.97
N ASN A 205 9.64 -2.62 30.74
CA ASN A 205 10.34 -1.43 31.24
C ASN A 205 11.07 -0.67 30.11
N MET A 206 10.44 -0.52 28.96
CA MET A 206 10.99 0.17 27.81
C MET A 206 10.35 1.54 27.63
N GLU A 207 11.15 2.47 27.14
CA GLU A 207 10.70 3.76 26.65
C GLU A 207 10.82 3.80 25.12
N SER A 208 9.85 4.37 24.45
CA SER A 208 9.83 4.53 23.00
C SER A 208 9.01 5.77 22.64
N CYS A 209 9.47 6.53 21.64
CA CYS A 209 8.69 7.65 21.12
C CYS A 209 7.42 7.21 20.36
N VAL A 210 7.30 5.92 20.02
CA VAL A 210 6.08 5.30 19.48
C VAL A 210 5.05 5.02 20.59
N GLU A 211 5.48 4.89 21.85
CA GLU A 211 4.63 4.74 23.04
C GLU A 211 3.73 3.50 23.04
N GLY A 212 4.06 2.47 22.23
CA GLY A 212 3.20 1.29 22.05
C GLY A 212 1.91 1.59 21.32
N ASP A 213 1.89 2.65 20.53
CA ASP A 213 0.70 3.21 19.86
C ASP A 213 1.04 3.56 18.38
N ALA A 214 1.60 2.60 17.66
CA ALA A 214 2.04 2.80 16.28
C ALA A 214 0.88 3.14 15.34
N ASP A 215 1.07 4.13 14.48
CA ASP A 215 0.24 4.40 13.30
C ASP A 215 0.67 3.53 12.13
N ALA A 216 1.98 3.26 12.05
CA ALA A 216 2.54 2.42 11.01
C ALA A 216 3.62 1.49 11.55
N VAL A 217 3.76 0.33 10.90
CA VAL A 217 4.84 -0.61 11.15
C VAL A 217 5.58 -0.92 9.85
N ILE A 218 6.91 -0.91 9.90
CA ILE A 218 7.78 -1.29 8.78
C ILE A 218 8.41 -2.62 9.13
N VAL A 219 8.08 -3.64 8.36
CA VAL A 219 8.57 -5.00 8.61
C VAL A 219 9.98 -5.20 8.05
N PRO A 220 10.77 -6.14 8.59
CA PRO A 220 12.14 -6.35 8.16
C PRO A 220 12.26 -6.83 6.71
N ASP A 221 11.32 -7.67 6.27
CA ASP A 221 11.29 -8.34 4.98
C ASP A 221 9.86 -8.69 4.54
N ILE A 222 9.72 -9.14 3.29
CA ILE A 222 8.44 -9.50 2.69
C ILE A 222 7.78 -10.71 3.37
N GLU A 223 8.57 -11.64 3.91
CA GLU A 223 8.06 -12.85 4.53
C GLU A 223 7.32 -12.48 5.82
N ALA A 224 7.92 -11.64 6.66
CA ALA A 224 7.27 -11.10 7.86
C ALA A 224 6.00 -10.30 7.50
N GLY A 225 6.08 -9.43 6.49
CA GLY A 225 4.95 -8.63 6.03
C GLY A 225 3.81 -9.46 5.46
N ASN A 226 4.11 -10.45 4.64
CA ASN A 226 3.10 -11.31 4.03
C ASN A 226 2.43 -12.21 5.08
N VAL A 227 3.21 -12.81 5.99
CA VAL A 227 2.66 -13.59 7.10
C VAL A 227 1.77 -12.72 7.99
N PHE A 228 2.22 -11.51 8.34
CA PHE A 228 1.40 -10.55 9.10
C PHE A 228 0.09 -10.23 8.39
N TYR A 229 0.14 -9.85 7.11
CA TYR A 229 -1.05 -9.55 6.31
C TYR A 229 -2.05 -10.72 6.30
N LYS A 230 -1.57 -11.94 6.03
CA LYS A 230 -2.43 -13.14 5.99
C LYS A 230 -2.98 -13.50 7.38
N THR A 231 -2.18 -13.32 8.43
CA THR A 231 -2.61 -13.57 9.81
C THR A 231 -3.75 -12.64 10.22
N ILE A 232 -3.60 -11.33 10.01
CA ILE A 232 -4.63 -10.37 10.41
C ILE A 232 -5.93 -10.52 9.63
N THR A 233 -5.83 -10.83 8.34
CA THR A 233 -7.03 -11.02 7.49
C THR A 233 -7.74 -12.34 7.79
N LEU A 234 -7.01 -13.42 8.06
CA LEU A 234 -7.60 -14.74 8.29
C LEU A 234 -8.08 -14.93 9.73
N PHE A 235 -7.31 -14.48 10.71
CA PHE A 235 -7.55 -14.80 12.12
C PHE A 235 -8.05 -13.62 12.96
N CYS A 236 -7.77 -12.39 12.57
CA CYS A 236 -8.10 -11.20 13.35
C CYS A 236 -9.31 -10.42 12.80
N GLY A 237 -9.94 -10.88 11.74
CA GLY A 237 -11.08 -10.18 11.13
C GLY A 237 -10.73 -8.80 10.58
N ALA A 238 -9.48 -8.59 10.17
CA ALA A 238 -9.04 -7.33 9.63
C ALA A 238 -9.71 -7.01 8.30
N ILE A 239 -10.19 -5.77 8.17
CA ILE A 239 -10.56 -5.17 6.89
C ILE A 239 -9.34 -4.40 6.39
N THR A 240 -8.91 -4.67 5.15
CA THR A 240 -7.66 -4.13 4.62
C THR A 240 -7.86 -3.40 3.30
N ALA A 241 -7.00 -2.42 3.05
CA ALA A 241 -6.79 -1.81 1.74
C ALA A 241 -5.30 -1.79 1.44
N GLY A 242 -4.92 -1.77 0.16
CA GLY A 242 -3.49 -1.75 -0.21
C GLY A 242 -3.26 -1.14 -1.59
N ILE A 243 -2.14 -0.42 -1.70
CA ILE A 243 -1.69 0.22 -2.92
C ILE A 243 -0.18 0.02 -3.11
N LEU A 244 0.29 0.13 -4.33
CA LEU A 244 1.70 0.30 -4.63
C LEU A 244 2.02 1.80 -4.70
N GLN A 245 3.08 2.19 -4.02
CA GLN A 245 3.64 3.55 -4.01
C GLN A 245 5.02 3.57 -4.66
N GLY A 246 5.40 4.77 -5.12
CA GLY A 246 6.64 5.01 -5.85
C GLY A 246 6.45 5.43 -7.31
N PRO A 247 5.48 4.85 -8.07
CA PRO A 247 5.09 5.38 -9.37
C PRO A 247 4.53 6.81 -9.29
N THR A 248 4.40 7.48 -10.43
CA THR A 248 3.82 8.83 -10.53
C THR A 248 2.36 8.90 -10.12
N ALA A 249 1.68 7.75 -10.05
CA ALA A 249 0.33 7.61 -9.51
C ALA A 249 0.22 6.31 -8.70
N PRO A 250 -0.68 6.25 -7.71
CA PRO A 250 -0.93 5.02 -6.95
C PRO A 250 -1.40 3.88 -7.85
N VAL A 251 -0.93 2.66 -7.57
CA VAL A 251 -1.33 1.47 -8.33
C VAL A 251 -2.06 0.49 -7.42
N VAL A 252 -3.29 0.15 -7.74
CA VAL A 252 -4.11 -0.82 -7.03
C VAL A 252 -3.95 -2.20 -7.67
N VAL A 253 -3.36 -3.14 -6.95
CA VAL A 253 -3.07 -4.50 -7.44
C VAL A 253 -3.74 -5.51 -6.49
N PRO A 254 -5.07 -5.67 -6.58
CA PRO A 254 -5.76 -6.58 -5.70
C PRO A 254 -5.36 -8.04 -5.96
N SER A 255 -5.26 -8.82 -4.88
CA SER A 255 -5.13 -10.27 -4.96
C SER A 255 -6.45 -10.90 -5.43
N ARG A 256 -6.37 -12.07 -6.08
CA ARG A 256 -7.59 -12.84 -6.43
C ARG A 256 -8.39 -13.26 -5.20
N GLY A 257 -7.73 -13.43 -4.07
CA GLY A 257 -8.36 -13.82 -2.80
C GLY A 257 -8.86 -12.63 -1.96
N ASP A 258 -8.67 -11.39 -2.40
CA ASP A 258 -9.15 -10.24 -1.66
C ASP A 258 -10.67 -10.10 -1.78
N SER A 259 -11.32 -9.73 -0.68
CA SER A 259 -12.76 -9.49 -0.66
C SER A 259 -13.17 -8.31 -1.55
N PRO A 260 -14.42 -8.25 -2.04
CA PRO A 260 -14.93 -7.08 -2.75
C PRO A 260 -14.76 -5.78 -1.95
N GLU A 261 -14.91 -5.85 -0.62
CA GLU A 261 -14.70 -4.73 0.30
C GLU A 261 -13.25 -4.24 0.26
N ALA A 262 -12.27 -5.13 0.38
CA ALA A 262 -10.85 -4.77 0.34
C ALA A 262 -10.46 -4.12 -1.01
N LYS A 263 -11.03 -4.60 -2.11
CA LYS A 263 -10.81 -4.00 -3.45
C LYS A 263 -11.40 -2.59 -3.55
N PHE A 264 -12.63 -2.39 -3.06
CA PHE A 264 -13.27 -1.08 -3.00
C PHE A 264 -12.47 -0.09 -2.13
N LEU A 265 -12.07 -0.52 -0.94
CA LEU A 265 -11.29 0.31 -0.02
C LEU A 265 -9.89 0.63 -0.58
N SER A 266 -9.29 -0.26 -1.38
CA SER A 266 -8.04 0.02 -2.06
C SER A 266 -8.17 1.11 -3.13
N ILE A 267 -9.32 1.18 -3.83
CA ILE A 267 -9.64 2.29 -4.74
C ILE A 267 -9.76 3.60 -3.94
N ALA A 268 -10.46 3.58 -2.82
CA ALA A 268 -10.62 4.76 -1.96
C ALA A 268 -9.27 5.23 -1.39
N MET A 269 -8.43 4.30 -0.94
CA MET A 269 -7.07 4.59 -0.47
C MET A 269 -6.21 5.22 -1.56
N ALA A 270 -6.29 4.70 -2.79
CA ALA A 270 -5.56 5.25 -3.94
C ALA A 270 -6.04 6.67 -4.30
N ALA A 271 -7.34 6.92 -4.28
CA ALA A 271 -7.90 8.24 -4.52
C ALA A 271 -7.47 9.26 -3.45
N MET A 272 -7.33 8.85 -2.19
CA MET A 272 -6.77 9.69 -1.13
C MET A 272 -5.26 9.92 -1.30
N ALA A 273 -4.53 8.90 -1.74
CA ALA A 273 -3.08 8.95 -1.90
C ALA A 273 -2.62 9.83 -3.09
N HIS A 274 -3.53 10.12 -4.03
CA HIS A 274 -3.25 11.00 -5.18
C HIS A 274 -3.39 12.49 -4.84
N GLN A 275 -4.16 12.85 -3.80
CA GLN A 275 -4.34 14.22 -3.34
C GLN A 275 -3.06 14.71 -2.66
#